data_7acc64957429ca24b116d2af3ca9e6be
#
_entry.id   7acc64957429ca24b116d2af3ca9e6be
#
_cell.length_a   1.000
_cell.length_b   1.000
_cell.length_c   1.000
_cell.angle_alpha   90.00
_cell.angle_beta   90.00
_cell.angle_gamma   90.00
#
_symmetry.space_group_name_H-M   'P 1'
#
loop_
_entity.id
_entity.type
_entity.pdbx_description
1 polymer ?
#
loop_
_entity_poly.entity_id
_entity_poly.type
_entity_poly.pdbx_seq_one_letter_code
_entity_poly.pdbx_strand_id
1 'polypeptide(L)'
;IHIDELIGAKGKNQKNMRDLPPEDVYRYACEDADVTLKLKNVLEKELKEHAAEHLFYEIEMPLVPVLVNIESNGVRIDTEALKQSSEHFTLRLQEIEKEIYALTGGETFNIGSPKQVGEVLFDRLKIVEKAQKTKTGQYVTSEEVLESLRNKHAIIGKILEYRGLKKLLSTYIDALPQLINPRTGRIHTSFNQAVTATGRLSSSNPNLQNIPVRDELGREIRKAFTAENED
;
A
#
# COMPACT_ATOMS: atom_id res chain seq x y z
N ILE A 1 10.70 30.13 -7.52
CA ILE A 1 10.31 30.35 -6.11
C ILE A 1 10.14 28.97 -5.47
N HIS A 2 10.77 28.75 -4.30
CA HIS A 2 10.54 27.53 -3.55
C HIS A 2 9.24 27.61 -2.77
N ILE A 3 8.47 26.51 -2.75
CA ILE A 3 7.19 26.45 -2.04
C ILE A 3 7.35 26.75 -0.54
N ASP A 4 8.48 26.39 0.05
CA ASP A 4 8.79 26.68 1.46
C ASP A 4 8.92 28.17 1.78
N GLU A 5 9.19 29.02 0.77
CA GLU A 5 9.22 30.47 0.93
C GLU A 5 7.80 31.05 1.12
N LEU A 6 6.79 30.34 0.59
CA LEU A 6 5.40 30.76 0.67
C LEU A 6 4.68 30.19 1.90
N ILE A 7 4.82 28.89 2.14
CA ILE A 7 4.08 28.17 3.17
C ILE A 7 4.91 27.84 4.41
N GLY A 8 6.22 28.11 4.39
CA GLY A 8 7.14 27.76 5.46
C GLY A 8 7.67 26.30 5.34
N ALA A 9 8.74 26.03 6.07
CA ALA A 9 9.37 24.72 6.08
C ALA A 9 8.43 23.62 6.62
N LYS A 10 8.64 22.39 6.17
CA LYS A 10 7.85 21.23 6.57
C LYS A 10 7.83 21.04 8.09
N GLY A 11 6.64 21.08 8.69
CA GLY A 11 6.46 20.94 10.14
C GLY A 11 5.06 21.34 10.60
N LYS A 12 4.86 21.38 11.92
CA LYS A 12 3.57 21.72 12.54
C LYS A 12 3.04 23.12 12.20
N ASN A 13 3.92 24.04 11.83
CA ASN A 13 3.59 25.43 11.53
C ASN A 13 3.52 25.71 10.02
N GLN A 14 3.64 24.69 9.17
CA GLN A 14 3.52 24.85 7.73
C GLN A 14 2.10 25.26 7.38
N LYS A 15 1.97 26.38 6.63
CA LYS A 15 0.67 26.89 6.15
C LYS A 15 0.15 26.02 5.00
N ASN A 16 -1.14 26.14 4.70
CA ASN A 16 -1.71 25.56 3.49
C ASN A 16 -1.73 26.64 2.40
N MET A 17 -1.41 26.27 1.16
CA MET A 17 -1.45 27.19 0.01
C MET A 17 -2.82 27.87 -0.16
N ARG A 18 -3.92 27.16 0.15
CA ARG A 18 -5.27 27.71 0.08
C ARG A 18 -5.53 28.88 1.04
N ASP A 19 -4.73 28.96 2.11
CA ASP A 19 -4.92 29.97 3.17
C ASP A 19 -4.11 31.24 2.88
N LEU A 20 -3.34 31.27 1.78
CA LEU A 20 -2.58 32.43 1.33
C LEU A 20 -3.43 33.28 0.38
N PRO A 21 -3.30 34.62 0.46
CA PRO A 21 -3.97 35.49 -0.48
C PRO A 21 -3.38 35.36 -1.89
N PRO A 22 -4.16 35.59 -2.96
CA PRO A 22 -3.69 35.47 -4.35
C PRO A 22 -2.44 36.30 -4.65
N GLU A 23 -2.29 37.45 -3.99
CA GLU A 23 -1.16 38.37 -4.15
C GLU A 23 0.18 37.74 -3.73
N ASP A 24 0.16 36.78 -2.82
CA ASP A 24 1.35 36.09 -2.37
C ASP A 24 1.68 34.88 -3.27
N VAL A 25 0.69 34.31 -3.94
CA VAL A 25 0.80 33.03 -4.67
C VAL A 25 0.95 33.22 -6.18
N TYR A 26 0.51 34.38 -6.75
CA TYR A 26 0.42 34.54 -8.21
C TYR A 26 1.75 34.32 -8.94
N ARG A 27 2.84 34.83 -8.38
CA ARG A 27 4.18 34.68 -9.01
C ARG A 27 4.60 33.22 -9.10
N TYR A 28 4.39 32.45 -8.03
CA TYR A 28 4.66 31.02 -7.99
C TYR A 28 3.80 30.26 -9.02
N ALA A 29 2.50 30.55 -9.06
CA ALA A 29 1.59 29.93 -10.02
C ALA A 29 1.93 30.27 -11.49
N CYS A 30 2.33 31.51 -11.76
CA CYS A 30 2.78 31.91 -13.10
C CYS A 30 4.09 31.21 -13.49
N GLU A 31 5.02 31.07 -12.56
CA GLU A 31 6.30 30.39 -12.77
C GLU A 31 6.09 28.89 -13.07
N ASP A 32 5.19 28.22 -12.33
CA ASP A 32 4.82 26.82 -12.55
C ASP A 32 4.21 26.63 -13.95
N ALA A 33 3.34 27.52 -14.40
CA ALA A 33 2.74 27.47 -15.73
C ALA A 33 3.76 27.69 -16.85
N ASP A 34 4.66 28.67 -16.69
CA ASP A 34 5.73 28.97 -17.65
C ASP A 34 6.74 27.81 -17.78
N VAL A 35 7.18 27.27 -16.64
CA VAL A 35 8.08 26.11 -16.61
C VAL A 35 7.43 24.88 -17.24
N THR A 36 6.16 24.63 -16.97
CA THR A 36 5.41 23.52 -17.58
C THR A 36 5.38 23.64 -19.10
N LEU A 37 5.13 24.83 -19.65
CA LEU A 37 5.14 25.07 -21.10
C LEU A 37 6.53 24.89 -21.71
N LYS A 38 7.56 25.39 -21.05
CA LYS A 38 8.95 25.20 -21.47
C LYS A 38 9.35 23.74 -21.47
N LEU A 39 8.95 23.01 -20.42
CA LEU A 39 9.21 21.57 -20.29
C LEU A 39 8.54 20.77 -21.42
N LYS A 40 7.28 21.07 -21.75
CA LYS A 40 6.60 20.48 -22.91
C LYS A 40 7.43 20.60 -24.18
N ASN A 41 7.97 21.80 -24.48
CA ASN A 41 8.73 22.05 -25.71
C ASN A 41 10.07 21.27 -25.76
N VAL A 42 10.68 20.99 -24.62
CA VAL A 42 11.90 20.17 -24.51
C VAL A 42 11.54 18.69 -24.68
N LEU A 43 10.58 18.20 -23.90
CA LEU A 43 10.17 16.79 -23.88
C LEU A 43 9.57 16.31 -25.21
N GLU A 44 8.91 17.19 -25.98
CA GLU A 44 8.39 16.86 -27.31
C GLU A 44 9.51 16.47 -28.30
N LYS A 45 10.69 17.05 -28.17
CA LYS A 45 11.86 16.67 -28.97
C LYS A 45 12.42 15.31 -28.52
N GLU A 46 12.50 15.10 -27.21
CA GLU A 46 12.96 13.82 -26.65
C GLU A 46 12.03 12.66 -27.00
N LEU A 47 10.70 12.88 -27.01
CA LEU A 47 9.75 11.86 -27.47
C LEU A 47 10.05 11.39 -28.89
N LYS A 48 10.42 12.31 -29.81
CA LYS A 48 10.82 11.97 -31.19
C LYS A 48 12.14 11.22 -31.23
N GLU A 49 13.15 11.71 -30.52
CA GLU A 49 14.48 11.10 -30.48
C GLU A 49 14.45 9.67 -29.93
N HIS A 50 13.56 9.38 -28.97
CA HIS A 50 13.36 8.05 -28.39
C HIS A 50 12.29 7.21 -29.09
N ALA A 51 11.72 7.66 -30.22
CA ALA A 51 10.62 6.99 -30.93
C ALA A 51 9.41 6.65 -30.03
N ALA A 52 9.12 7.49 -29.03
CA ALA A 52 8.07 7.30 -28.04
C ALA A 52 6.76 8.05 -28.36
N GLU A 53 6.67 8.74 -29.52
CA GLU A 53 5.49 9.52 -29.89
C GLU A 53 4.23 8.67 -29.98
N HIS A 54 4.31 7.49 -30.61
CA HIS A 54 3.16 6.58 -30.71
C HIS A 54 2.67 6.14 -29.32
N LEU A 55 3.58 5.72 -28.42
CA LEU A 55 3.23 5.36 -27.06
C LEU A 55 2.53 6.54 -26.36
N PHE A 56 3.09 7.73 -26.46
CA PHE A 56 2.59 8.91 -25.77
C PHE A 56 1.22 9.35 -26.29
N TYR A 57 1.10 9.59 -27.62
CA TYR A 57 -0.11 10.17 -28.18
C TYR A 57 -1.24 9.17 -28.42
N GLU A 58 -0.94 7.90 -28.71
CA GLU A 58 -1.94 6.91 -29.07
C GLU A 58 -2.34 5.98 -27.92
N ILE A 59 -1.55 5.93 -26.85
CA ILE A 59 -1.83 5.06 -25.69
C ILE A 59 -1.95 5.86 -24.40
N GLU A 60 -0.87 6.55 -23.97
CA GLU A 60 -0.81 7.16 -22.65
C GLU A 60 -1.77 8.36 -22.52
N MET A 61 -1.80 9.25 -23.52
CA MET A 61 -2.68 10.42 -23.46
C MET A 61 -4.17 10.07 -23.58
N PRO A 62 -4.60 9.16 -24.47
CA PRO A 62 -5.98 8.69 -24.50
C PRO A 62 -6.43 7.94 -23.25
N LEU A 63 -5.50 7.33 -22.52
CA LEU A 63 -5.78 6.66 -21.25
C LEU A 63 -6.13 7.65 -20.12
N VAL A 64 -5.61 8.88 -20.15
CA VAL A 64 -5.86 9.89 -19.10
C VAL A 64 -7.35 10.12 -18.83
N PRO A 65 -8.20 10.45 -19.83
CA PRO A 65 -9.64 10.65 -19.58
C PRO A 65 -10.34 9.39 -19.08
N VAL A 66 -9.87 8.20 -19.46
CA VAL A 66 -10.41 6.93 -18.94
C VAL A 66 -10.10 6.80 -17.45
N LEU A 67 -8.85 7.07 -17.03
CA LEU A 67 -8.46 7.04 -15.62
C LEU A 67 -9.21 8.10 -14.82
N VAL A 68 -9.35 9.32 -15.34
CA VAL A 68 -10.16 10.37 -14.69
C VAL A 68 -11.59 9.90 -14.43
N ASN A 69 -12.20 9.21 -15.39
CA ASN A 69 -13.55 8.67 -15.25
C ASN A 69 -13.60 7.59 -14.15
N ILE A 70 -12.66 6.64 -14.15
CA ILE A 70 -12.59 5.58 -13.15
C ILE A 70 -12.35 6.15 -11.74
N GLU A 71 -11.40 7.08 -11.60
CA GLU A 71 -11.07 7.74 -10.34
C GLU A 71 -12.24 8.57 -9.80
N SER A 72 -12.94 9.29 -10.69
CA SER A 72 -14.10 10.12 -10.32
C SER A 72 -15.30 9.27 -9.90
N ASN A 73 -15.55 8.17 -10.57
CA ASN A 73 -16.61 7.24 -10.21
C ASN A 73 -16.31 6.53 -8.88
N GLY A 74 -15.06 6.20 -8.63
CA GLY A 74 -14.65 5.47 -7.44
C GLY A 74 -15.22 4.04 -7.39
N VAL A 75 -14.91 3.34 -6.30
CA VAL A 75 -15.29 1.93 -6.09
C VAL A 75 -16.20 1.81 -4.88
N ARG A 76 -17.30 1.08 -5.01
CA ARG A 76 -18.19 0.74 -3.90
C ARG A 76 -17.66 -0.46 -3.15
N ILE A 77 -17.76 -0.41 -1.81
CA ILE A 77 -17.45 -1.54 -0.95
C ILE A 77 -18.63 -1.83 0.00
N ASP A 78 -18.86 -3.09 0.26
CA ASP A 78 -19.77 -3.58 1.29
C ASP A 78 -19.05 -3.56 2.64
N THR A 79 -19.37 -2.55 3.46
CA THR A 79 -18.76 -2.37 4.77
C THR A 79 -19.21 -3.39 5.78
N GLU A 80 -20.42 -3.94 5.63
CA GLU A 80 -20.93 -4.99 6.53
C GLU A 80 -20.21 -6.32 6.27
N ALA A 81 -20.00 -6.68 5.01
CA ALA A 81 -19.20 -7.84 4.64
C ALA A 81 -17.75 -7.73 5.17
N LEU A 82 -17.13 -6.54 5.07
CA LEU A 82 -15.79 -6.31 5.63
C LEU A 82 -15.78 -6.42 7.17
N LYS A 83 -16.82 -5.93 7.84
CA LYS A 83 -16.92 -6.05 9.30
C LYS A 83 -17.03 -7.52 9.74
N GLN A 84 -17.85 -8.32 9.08
CA GLN A 84 -17.95 -9.75 9.35
C GLN A 84 -16.63 -10.46 9.12
N SER A 85 -15.92 -10.10 8.04
CA SER A 85 -14.57 -10.62 7.77
C SER A 85 -13.57 -10.18 8.85
N SER A 86 -13.65 -8.95 9.35
CA SER A 86 -12.80 -8.44 10.46
C SER A 86 -13.00 -9.26 11.72
N GLU A 87 -14.23 -9.52 12.11
CA GLU A 87 -14.56 -10.33 13.29
C GLU A 87 -14.02 -11.76 13.16
N HIS A 88 -14.26 -12.40 12.01
CA HIS A 88 -13.79 -13.75 11.74
C HIS A 88 -12.24 -13.84 11.75
N PHE A 89 -11.56 -12.91 11.09
CA PHE A 89 -10.09 -12.92 11.03
C PHE A 89 -9.45 -12.55 12.36
N THR A 90 -10.10 -11.71 13.16
CA THR A 90 -9.64 -11.40 14.51
C THR A 90 -9.69 -12.63 15.42
N LEU A 91 -10.76 -13.41 15.36
CA LEU A 91 -10.86 -14.68 16.10
C LEU A 91 -9.76 -15.65 15.64
N ARG A 92 -9.57 -15.77 14.34
CA ARG A 92 -8.51 -16.63 13.77
C ARG A 92 -7.11 -16.20 14.21
N LEU A 93 -6.83 -14.90 14.26
CA LEU A 93 -5.57 -14.36 14.78
C LEU A 93 -5.33 -14.75 16.23
N GLN A 94 -6.36 -14.68 17.08
CA GLN A 94 -6.27 -15.08 18.49
C GLN A 94 -5.99 -16.57 18.65
N GLU A 95 -6.56 -17.41 17.80
CA GLU A 95 -6.28 -18.86 17.78
C GLU A 95 -4.81 -19.12 17.40
N ILE A 96 -4.34 -18.52 16.30
CA ILE A 96 -2.97 -18.68 15.84
C ILE A 96 -1.98 -18.17 16.89
N GLU A 97 -2.28 -17.08 17.55
CA GLU A 97 -1.46 -16.53 18.64
C GLU A 97 -1.32 -17.53 19.79
N LYS A 98 -2.41 -18.16 20.22
CA LYS A 98 -2.39 -19.23 21.23
C LYS A 98 -1.56 -20.44 20.77
N GLU A 99 -1.72 -20.83 19.50
CA GLU A 99 -0.93 -21.94 18.93
C GLU A 99 0.58 -21.63 18.91
N ILE A 100 0.94 -20.37 18.54
CA ILE A 100 2.34 -19.92 18.55
C ILE A 100 2.91 -19.97 19.97
N TYR A 101 2.18 -19.44 20.97
CA TYR A 101 2.64 -19.47 22.35
C TYR A 101 2.72 -20.88 22.92
N ALA A 102 1.82 -21.77 22.55
CA ALA A 102 1.93 -23.18 22.94
C ALA A 102 3.21 -23.84 22.40
N LEU A 103 3.62 -23.51 21.16
CA LEU A 103 4.85 -24.01 20.55
C LEU A 103 6.14 -23.44 21.16
N THR A 104 6.04 -22.37 21.96
CA THR A 104 7.16 -21.76 22.71
C THR A 104 7.17 -22.13 24.21
N GLY A 105 6.35 -23.09 24.61
CA GLY A 105 6.23 -23.48 26.02
C GLY A 105 5.38 -22.54 26.86
N GLY A 106 4.49 -21.76 26.23
CA GLY A 106 3.57 -20.82 26.90
C GLY A 106 4.13 -19.41 27.06
N GLU A 107 5.31 -19.15 26.55
CA GLU A 107 5.91 -17.81 26.62
C GLU A 107 5.27 -16.86 25.59
N THR A 108 4.88 -15.66 26.05
CA THR A 108 4.28 -14.62 25.23
C THR A 108 5.34 -13.63 24.71
N PHE A 109 5.21 -13.22 23.46
CA PHE A 109 6.06 -12.22 22.81
C PHE A 109 5.29 -11.51 21.70
N ASN A 110 5.78 -10.38 21.24
CA ASN A 110 5.16 -9.66 20.13
C ASN A 110 5.50 -10.34 18.78
N ILE A 111 4.56 -11.11 18.23
CA ILE A 111 4.69 -11.82 16.95
C ILE A 111 4.85 -10.85 15.76
N GLY A 112 4.36 -9.61 15.90
CA GLY A 112 4.57 -8.53 14.93
C GLY A 112 5.98 -7.93 14.95
N SER A 113 6.78 -8.19 16.01
CA SER A 113 8.14 -7.66 16.14
C SER A 113 9.18 -8.58 15.49
N PRO A 114 9.86 -8.16 14.39
CA PRO A 114 10.91 -8.96 13.78
C PRO A 114 12.02 -9.34 14.74
N LYS A 115 12.35 -8.44 15.70
CA LYS A 115 13.36 -8.66 16.71
C LYS A 115 12.99 -9.81 17.63
N GLN A 116 11.81 -9.74 18.27
CA GLN A 116 11.36 -10.76 19.22
C GLN A 116 11.12 -12.10 18.55
N VAL A 117 10.56 -12.10 17.35
CA VAL A 117 10.43 -13.33 16.52
C VAL A 117 11.80 -13.95 16.26
N GLY A 118 12.81 -13.14 15.88
CA GLY A 118 14.17 -13.63 15.65
C GLY A 118 14.79 -14.24 16.89
N GLU A 119 14.66 -13.59 18.05
CA GLU A 119 15.14 -14.10 19.33
C GLU A 119 14.48 -15.45 19.70
N VAL A 120 13.17 -15.56 19.51
CA VAL A 120 12.45 -16.82 19.77
C VAL A 120 12.88 -17.92 18.84
N LEU A 121 12.94 -17.67 17.53
CA LEU A 121 13.23 -18.68 16.53
C LEU A 121 14.69 -19.17 16.59
N PHE A 122 15.64 -18.27 16.80
CA PHE A 122 17.06 -18.56 16.58
C PHE A 122 17.88 -18.68 17.88
N ASP A 123 17.54 -17.93 18.94
CA ASP A 123 18.26 -18.03 20.23
C ASP A 123 17.63 -19.10 21.13
N ARG A 124 16.29 -19.19 21.18
CA ARG A 124 15.58 -20.10 22.08
C ARG A 124 15.28 -21.45 21.44
N LEU A 125 14.52 -21.46 20.34
CA LEU A 125 14.16 -22.70 19.64
C LEU A 125 15.31 -23.27 18.81
N LYS A 126 16.33 -22.47 18.49
CA LYS A 126 17.53 -22.86 17.73
C LYS A 126 17.21 -23.63 16.46
N ILE A 127 16.21 -23.12 15.70
CA ILE A 127 15.66 -23.81 14.50
C ILE A 127 16.75 -24.05 13.44
N VAL A 128 17.78 -23.19 13.39
CA VAL A 128 18.96 -23.33 12.55
C VAL A 128 20.22 -22.94 13.33
N GLU A 129 21.35 -23.58 13.00
CA GLU A 129 22.64 -23.29 13.64
C GLU A 129 23.19 -21.90 13.27
N LYS A 130 22.96 -21.47 12.03
CA LYS A 130 23.42 -20.15 11.51
C LYS A 130 22.24 -19.41 10.89
N ALA A 131 21.66 -18.49 11.64
CA ALA A 131 20.60 -17.62 11.14
C ALA A 131 21.19 -16.36 10.47
N GLN A 132 20.52 -15.93 9.39
CA GLN A 132 20.89 -14.72 8.68
C GLN A 132 20.64 -13.48 9.54
N LYS A 133 21.62 -12.55 9.57
CA LYS A 133 21.53 -11.28 10.29
C LYS A 133 21.65 -10.09 9.35
N THR A 134 21.01 -9.01 9.71
CA THR A 134 21.17 -7.70 9.06
C THR A 134 22.56 -7.10 9.38
N LYS A 135 22.92 -6.02 8.69
CA LYS A 135 24.16 -5.26 8.98
C LYS A 135 24.21 -4.74 10.43
N THR A 136 23.06 -4.56 11.07
CA THR A 136 22.93 -4.11 12.47
C THR A 136 22.90 -5.26 13.47
N GLY A 137 23.12 -6.50 13.04
CA GLY A 137 23.16 -7.68 13.89
C GLY A 137 21.80 -8.28 14.26
N GLN A 138 20.69 -7.72 13.79
CA GLN A 138 19.35 -8.25 14.02
C GLN A 138 19.07 -9.46 13.09
N TYR A 139 18.38 -10.47 13.59
CA TYR A 139 17.94 -11.61 12.79
C TYR A 139 17.00 -11.17 11.66
N VAL A 140 17.21 -11.73 10.48
CA VAL A 140 16.30 -11.54 9.33
C VAL A 140 15.12 -12.48 9.47
N THR A 141 13.92 -11.91 9.57
CA THR A 141 12.65 -12.67 9.66
C THR A 141 11.70 -12.23 8.55
N SER A 142 12.25 -11.92 7.35
CA SER A 142 11.43 -11.63 6.16
C SER A 142 10.62 -12.86 5.75
N GLU A 143 9.54 -12.64 5.00
CA GLU A 143 8.68 -13.71 4.49
C GLU A 143 9.48 -14.75 3.71
N GLU A 144 10.38 -14.31 2.84
CA GLU A 144 11.26 -15.18 2.04
C GLU A 144 12.14 -16.09 2.91
N VAL A 145 12.78 -15.53 3.96
CA VAL A 145 13.62 -16.30 4.88
C VAL A 145 12.78 -17.28 5.68
N LEU A 146 11.65 -16.85 6.23
CA LEU A 146 10.77 -17.74 6.99
C LEU A 146 10.18 -18.83 6.10
N GLU A 147 9.80 -18.53 4.86
CA GLU A 147 9.27 -19.53 3.93
C GLU A 147 10.30 -20.61 3.61
N SER A 148 11.58 -20.24 3.44
CA SER A 148 12.67 -21.20 3.26
C SER A 148 12.87 -22.14 4.46
N LEU A 149 12.40 -21.72 5.64
CA LEU A 149 12.49 -22.47 6.89
C LEU A 149 11.18 -23.18 7.30
N ARG A 150 10.13 -23.08 6.48
CA ARG A 150 8.78 -23.59 6.78
C ARG A 150 8.76 -25.02 7.30
N ASN A 151 9.58 -25.90 6.73
CA ASN A 151 9.64 -27.32 7.07
C ASN A 151 10.55 -27.63 8.28
N LYS A 152 11.21 -26.62 8.88
CA LYS A 152 12.12 -26.84 10.01
C LYS A 152 11.38 -26.90 11.36
N HIS A 153 10.29 -26.13 11.51
CA HIS A 153 9.51 -26.11 12.74
C HIS A 153 8.08 -25.60 12.46
N ALA A 154 7.08 -26.18 13.10
CA ALA A 154 5.67 -25.83 12.91
C ALA A 154 5.36 -24.35 13.19
N ILE A 155 6.08 -23.70 14.12
CA ILE A 155 5.90 -22.31 14.48
C ILE A 155 6.09 -21.35 13.28
N ILE A 156 6.96 -21.70 12.32
CA ILE A 156 7.25 -20.86 11.15
C ILE A 156 5.99 -20.65 10.32
N GLY A 157 5.29 -21.73 9.99
CA GLY A 157 4.03 -21.66 9.26
C GLY A 157 2.97 -20.80 9.97
N LYS A 158 2.91 -20.92 11.31
CA LYS A 158 1.98 -20.13 12.12
C LYS A 158 2.33 -18.63 12.17
N ILE A 159 3.61 -18.30 12.24
CA ILE A 159 4.06 -16.90 12.20
C ILE A 159 3.77 -16.27 10.82
N LEU A 160 3.97 -17.01 9.73
CA LEU A 160 3.65 -16.56 8.38
C LEU A 160 2.14 -16.33 8.23
N GLU A 161 1.31 -17.28 8.69
CA GLU A 161 -0.15 -17.17 8.71
C GLU A 161 -0.61 -15.95 9.52
N TYR A 162 -0.08 -15.78 10.73
CA TYR A 162 -0.38 -14.62 11.58
C TYR A 162 -0.04 -13.29 10.90
N ARG A 163 1.15 -13.17 10.33
CA ARG A 163 1.59 -11.94 9.66
C ARG A 163 0.75 -11.62 8.43
N GLY A 164 0.43 -12.64 7.64
CA GLY A 164 -0.46 -12.51 6.48
C GLY A 164 -1.83 -11.96 6.87
N LEU A 165 -2.49 -12.60 7.83
CA LEU A 165 -3.78 -12.16 8.37
C LEU A 165 -3.73 -10.75 8.96
N LYS A 166 -2.72 -10.46 9.77
CA LYS A 166 -2.56 -9.15 10.40
C LYS A 166 -2.39 -8.04 9.37
N LYS A 167 -1.63 -8.31 8.31
CA LYS A 167 -1.44 -7.38 7.20
C LYS A 167 -2.76 -7.14 6.45
N LEU A 168 -3.52 -8.19 6.15
CA LEU A 168 -4.81 -8.07 5.46
C LEU A 168 -5.83 -7.26 6.27
N LEU A 169 -5.94 -7.55 7.57
CA LEU A 169 -6.78 -6.79 8.49
C LEU A 169 -6.40 -5.31 8.48
N SER A 170 -5.16 -4.98 8.80
CA SER A 170 -4.74 -3.59 8.97
C SER A 170 -4.69 -2.79 7.68
N THR A 171 -4.37 -3.43 6.54
CA THR A 171 -4.17 -2.73 5.25
C THR A 171 -5.46 -2.57 4.47
N TYR A 172 -6.37 -3.55 4.57
CA TYR A 172 -7.58 -3.58 3.75
C TYR A 172 -8.87 -3.56 4.57
N ILE A 173 -9.07 -4.54 5.45
CA ILE A 173 -10.37 -4.74 6.08
C ILE A 173 -10.74 -3.59 7.00
N ASP A 174 -9.82 -3.17 7.87
CA ASP A 174 -10.06 -2.09 8.83
C ASP A 174 -9.83 -0.70 8.22
N ALA A 175 -8.95 -0.61 7.20
CA ALA A 175 -8.57 0.66 6.60
C ALA A 175 -9.54 1.12 5.51
N LEU A 176 -10.01 0.22 4.62
CA LEU A 176 -10.85 0.61 3.48
C LEU A 176 -12.16 1.31 3.88
N PRO A 177 -12.91 0.87 4.90
CA PRO A 177 -14.12 1.58 5.32
C PRO A 177 -13.88 3.04 5.73
N GLN A 178 -12.70 3.34 6.28
CA GLN A 178 -12.34 4.68 6.73
C GLN A 178 -11.98 5.63 5.57
N LEU A 179 -11.75 5.08 4.38
CA LEU A 179 -11.40 5.83 3.17
C LEU A 179 -12.62 6.14 2.30
N ILE A 180 -13.81 5.74 2.71
CA ILE A 180 -15.05 6.06 2.00
C ILE A 180 -15.27 7.57 2.05
N ASN A 181 -15.38 8.17 0.88
CA ASN A 181 -15.73 9.58 0.76
C ASN A 181 -17.19 9.77 1.16
N PRO A 182 -17.50 10.58 2.19
CA PRO A 182 -18.87 10.74 2.68
C PRO A 182 -19.83 11.39 1.67
N ARG A 183 -19.31 12.05 0.63
CA ARG A 183 -20.13 12.69 -0.42
C ARG A 183 -20.55 11.70 -1.50
N THR A 184 -19.71 10.72 -1.83
CA THR A 184 -19.95 9.76 -2.92
C THR A 184 -20.33 8.38 -2.42
N GLY A 185 -20.06 8.06 -1.15
CA GLY A 185 -20.21 6.72 -0.59
C GLY A 185 -19.22 5.70 -1.15
N ARG A 186 -18.16 6.16 -1.83
CA ARG A 186 -17.22 5.32 -2.56
C ARG A 186 -15.77 5.62 -2.17
N ILE A 187 -14.88 4.69 -2.45
CA ILE A 187 -13.43 4.87 -2.34
C ILE A 187 -12.89 5.37 -3.68
N HIS A 188 -12.09 6.41 -3.64
CA HIS A 188 -11.43 6.98 -4.80
C HIS A 188 -9.92 6.75 -4.66
N THR A 189 -9.36 5.97 -5.56
CA THR A 189 -7.91 5.76 -5.70
C THR A 189 -7.34 6.68 -6.76
N SER A 190 -6.03 6.84 -6.81
CA SER A 190 -5.33 7.49 -7.92
C SER A 190 -4.51 6.47 -8.68
N PHE A 191 -4.59 6.46 -10.01
CA PHE A 191 -3.79 5.63 -10.89
C PHE A 191 -2.59 6.39 -11.45
N ASN A 192 -1.41 5.79 -11.38
CA ASN A 192 -0.17 6.39 -11.87
C ASN A 192 0.32 5.61 -13.09
N GLN A 193 0.52 6.30 -14.22
CA GLN A 193 0.94 5.70 -15.49
C GLN A 193 2.47 5.50 -15.58
N ALA A 194 3.27 6.37 -14.94
CA ALA A 194 4.72 6.44 -15.14
C ALA A 194 5.56 5.95 -13.96
N VAL A 195 4.98 5.22 -12.99
CA VAL A 195 5.70 4.79 -11.79
C VAL A 195 6.39 3.43 -11.96
N THR A 196 5.79 2.52 -12.72
CA THR A 196 6.34 1.17 -12.89
C THR A 196 7.23 1.09 -14.13
N ALA A 197 8.39 0.43 -14.00
CA ALA A 197 9.29 0.20 -15.13
C ALA A 197 8.72 -0.78 -16.19
N THR A 198 7.63 -1.47 -15.87
CA THR A 198 7.01 -2.49 -16.74
C THR A 198 5.84 -1.96 -17.59
N GLY A 199 5.54 -0.66 -17.52
CA GLY A 199 4.38 -0.07 -18.20
C GLY A 199 3.02 -0.44 -17.59
N ARG A 200 2.99 -1.06 -16.38
CA ARG A 200 1.74 -1.30 -15.65
C ARG A 200 1.33 -0.03 -14.92
N LEU A 201 0.03 0.15 -14.75
CA LEU A 201 -0.49 1.16 -13.83
C LEU A 201 -0.12 0.77 -12.39
N SER A 202 0.12 1.75 -11.55
CA SER A 202 0.11 1.59 -10.10
C SER A 202 -1.05 2.37 -9.50
N SER A 203 -1.50 1.93 -8.33
CA SER A 203 -2.62 2.57 -7.61
C SER A 203 -2.14 3.06 -6.25
N SER A 204 -2.61 4.24 -5.83
CA SER A 204 -2.24 4.86 -4.55
C SER A 204 -3.42 5.59 -3.91
N ASN A 205 -3.39 5.70 -2.60
CA ASN A 205 -4.35 6.43 -1.77
C ASN A 205 -5.83 6.04 -1.95
N PRO A 206 -6.20 4.76 -1.78
CA PRO A 206 -5.42 3.58 -1.38
C PRO A 206 -4.85 2.79 -2.56
N ASN A 207 -3.89 1.88 -2.30
CA ASN A 207 -3.45 0.93 -3.29
C ASN A 207 -4.44 -0.25 -3.40
N LEU A 208 -5.26 -0.25 -4.44
CA LEU A 208 -6.27 -1.28 -4.69
C LEU A 208 -5.75 -2.43 -5.58
N GLN A 209 -4.56 -2.30 -6.18
CA GLN A 209 -3.99 -3.33 -7.06
C GLN A 209 -3.24 -4.43 -6.30
N ASN A 210 -2.86 -4.19 -5.06
CA ASN A 210 -2.11 -5.15 -4.24
C ASN A 210 -2.99 -6.05 -3.37
N ILE A 211 -4.32 -6.06 -3.58
CA ILE A 211 -5.23 -6.98 -2.88
C ILE A 211 -4.90 -8.40 -3.33
N PRO A 212 -4.57 -9.32 -2.41
CA PRO A 212 -4.22 -10.70 -2.77
C PRO A 212 -5.31 -11.40 -3.57
N VAL A 213 -4.89 -12.26 -4.52
CA VAL A 213 -5.82 -12.97 -5.43
C VAL A 213 -5.79 -14.48 -5.18
N ARG A 214 -4.63 -15.01 -4.76
CA ARG A 214 -4.36 -16.44 -4.76
C ARG A 214 -4.84 -17.16 -3.51
N ASP A 215 -4.89 -16.49 -2.38
CA ASP A 215 -5.36 -17.05 -1.12
C ASP A 215 -6.87 -16.85 -0.91
N GLU A 216 -7.45 -17.67 -0.08
CA GLU A 216 -8.87 -17.63 0.26
C GLU A 216 -9.23 -16.32 0.98
N LEU A 217 -8.33 -15.81 1.80
CA LEU A 217 -8.51 -14.58 2.57
C LEU A 217 -8.57 -13.35 1.67
N GLY A 218 -7.69 -13.27 0.66
CA GLY A 218 -7.74 -12.20 -0.34
C GLY A 218 -9.02 -12.24 -1.18
N ARG A 219 -9.55 -13.44 -1.44
CA ARG A 219 -10.84 -13.60 -2.12
C ARG A 219 -12.01 -13.06 -1.29
N GLU A 220 -12.01 -13.27 0.02
CA GLU A 220 -13.04 -12.69 0.90
C GLU A 220 -13.04 -11.16 0.86
N ILE A 221 -11.87 -10.52 0.91
CA ILE A 221 -11.77 -9.06 0.76
C ILE A 221 -12.33 -8.60 -0.59
N ARG A 222 -12.05 -9.33 -1.67
CA ARG A 222 -12.56 -8.98 -3.01
C ARG A 222 -14.07 -9.08 -3.14
N LYS A 223 -14.73 -9.98 -2.41
CA LYS A 223 -16.19 -10.08 -2.39
C LYS A 223 -16.86 -8.81 -1.86
N ALA A 224 -16.17 -8.03 -1.04
CA ALA A 224 -16.67 -6.75 -0.55
C ALA A 224 -16.70 -5.65 -1.62
N PHE A 225 -16.01 -5.82 -2.76
CA PHE A 225 -16.09 -4.89 -3.88
C PHE A 225 -17.32 -5.24 -4.73
N THR A 226 -18.32 -4.38 -4.69
CA THR A 226 -19.63 -4.63 -5.30
C THR A 226 -19.95 -3.59 -6.39
N ALA A 227 -20.71 -4.01 -7.39
CA ALA A 227 -21.37 -3.08 -8.30
C ALA A 227 -22.53 -2.37 -7.59
N GLU A 228 -23.00 -1.26 -8.15
CA GLU A 228 -24.19 -0.56 -7.62
C GLU A 228 -25.47 -1.27 -8.01
N ASN A 229 -25.49 -1.85 -9.20
CA ASN A 229 -26.58 -2.63 -9.74
C ASN A 229 -26.12 -4.06 -9.99
N GLU A 230 -27.01 -5.02 -9.83
CA GLU A 230 -26.72 -6.45 -10.04
C GLU A 230 -26.76 -6.88 -11.53
N ASP A 231 -26.75 -5.92 -12.47
CA ASP A 231 -26.80 -6.18 -13.92
C ASP A 231 -25.40 -6.37 -14.54
#